data_332d87df9eb7360536180533ffc9cb0e
#
_entry.id   332d87df9eb7360536180533ffc9cb0e
#
_cell.length_a   1.000
_cell.length_b   1.000
_cell.length_c   1.000
_cell.angle_alpha   90.00
_cell.angle_beta   90.00
_cell.angle_gamma   90.00
#
_symmetry.space_group_name_H-M   'P 1'
#
loop_
_entity.id
_entity.type
_entity.pdbx_description
1 polymer ?
#
loop_
_entity_poly.entity_id
_entity_poly.type
_entity_poly.pdbx_seq_one_letter_code
_entity_poly.pdbx_strand_id
1 'polypeptide(L)'
;GGMYTPGGRGGKVIVVTSLEDSGPGTLREACETGGARIIVFNVAGVIRLKSPISVRAPYVTIAGQTAPGDGICVTGQSFLIDTHDVVIRHMRFRRGAQDVAFRDDAVGGNAVGNIMIDHCSASWGLDENMSIYRHVYNRGADGHGLKLPTVNITIQNSIFSEALDTYNHAFGATIGGHNSMFCRNLFASNISRNSSVGMDGDFNFVNNVVFNWWNRSVDGGDHNSFYNMINNYFKPGPITPIGKPISYRILKPEAGRDKNRPLSFGKAYVNGNIIHGNAKVTKDNWDGGVQLKEEVDVAKFLPLIKSDEAFKMPPVTVMDTKKAYTFVLDNVGANFPKRDAVDARVIKTVQTGKAIYAKDAPEFV
;
A
#
# COMPACT_ATOMS: atom_id res chain seq x y z
N GLY A 1 13.52 0.17 8.24
CA GLY A 1 12.07 -0.11 8.14
C GLY A 1 11.54 -0.89 9.32
N GLY A 2 10.29 -1.31 9.19
CA GLY A 2 9.56 -2.03 10.24
C GLY A 2 10.05 -3.45 10.55
N MET A 3 11.02 -3.95 9.83
CA MET A 3 11.52 -5.33 10.00
C MET A 3 12.10 -5.65 11.39
N TYR A 4 12.40 -4.64 12.17
CA TYR A 4 12.93 -4.79 13.54
C TYR A 4 11.87 -4.65 14.62
N THR A 5 10.59 -4.42 14.24
CA THR A 5 9.53 -4.35 15.25
C THR A 5 9.39 -5.67 16.01
N PRO A 6 9.27 -5.64 17.33
CA PRO A 6 8.97 -6.84 18.10
C PRO A 6 7.54 -7.34 17.86
N GLY A 7 6.63 -6.47 17.39
CA GLY A 7 5.20 -6.81 17.38
C GLY A 7 4.75 -7.27 18.77
N GLY A 8 3.96 -8.33 18.82
CA GLY A 8 3.48 -8.93 20.07
C GLY A 8 4.42 -9.93 20.73
N ARG A 9 5.69 -10.02 20.31
CA ARG A 9 6.63 -11.04 20.78
C ARG A 9 6.81 -10.96 22.31
N GLY A 10 6.74 -12.10 22.97
CA GLY A 10 6.81 -12.21 24.44
C GLY A 10 5.50 -11.86 25.15
N GLY A 11 4.45 -11.47 24.42
CA GLY A 11 3.13 -11.18 24.99
C GLY A 11 2.22 -12.39 25.07
N LYS A 12 0.97 -12.14 25.43
CA LYS A 12 -0.07 -13.18 25.50
C LYS A 12 -0.44 -13.69 24.12
N VAL A 13 -0.72 -14.98 23.99
CA VAL A 13 -1.36 -15.55 22.80
C VAL A 13 -2.86 -15.45 22.98
N ILE A 14 -3.53 -14.76 22.05
CA ILE A 14 -4.99 -14.64 22.01
C ILE A 14 -5.49 -15.41 20.80
N VAL A 15 -6.37 -16.36 21.03
CA VAL A 15 -6.91 -17.22 19.97
C VAL A 15 -8.26 -16.69 19.52
N VAL A 16 -8.37 -16.32 18.24
CA VAL A 16 -9.67 -16.00 17.64
C VAL A 16 -10.42 -17.30 17.32
N THR A 17 -11.56 -17.45 17.93
CA THR A 17 -12.43 -18.65 17.85
C THR A 17 -13.79 -18.37 17.22
N SER A 18 -14.09 -17.10 16.90
CA SER A 18 -15.37 -16.68 16.34
C SER A 18 -15.16 -15.80 15.11
N LEU A 19 -16.02 -15.94 14.11
CA LEU A 19 -16.10 -15.09 12.92
C LEU A 19 -17.09 -13.91 13.10
N GLU A 20 -17.71 -13.78 14.26
CA GLU A 20 -18.62 -12.68 14.56
C GLU A 20 -17.88 -11.34 14.62
N ASP A 21 -18.63 -10.24 14.42
CA ASP A 21 -18.09 -8.89 14.49
C ASP A 21 -17.58 -8.53 15.89
N SER A 22 -18.30 -8.94 16.94
CA SER A 22 -18.00 -8.53 18.31
C SER A 22 -18.39 -9.65 19.31
N GLY A 23 -17.88 -9.52 20.54
CA GLY A 23 -18.10 -10.48 21.61
C GLY A 23 -16.88 -11.37 21.88
N PRO A 24 -17.02 -12.34 22.77
CA PRO A 24 -15.92 -13.21 23.19
C PRO A 24 -15.33 -14.03 22.03
N GLY A 25 -13.99 -14.07 21.97
CA GLY A 25 -13.24 -14.85 20.98
C GLY A 25 -13.21 -14.24 19.58
N THR A 26 -13.64 -12.99 19.40
CA THR A 26 -13.63 -12.32 18.10
C THR A 26 -12.28 -11.63 17.81
N LEU A 27 -12.03 -11.34 16.54
CA LEU A 27 -10.87 -10.53 16.12
C LEU A 27 -10.91 -9.13 16.75
N ARG A 28 -12.10 -8.52 16.84
CA ARG A 28 -12.28 -7.20 17.48
C ARG A 28 -11.80 -7.21 18.92
N GLU A 29 -12.28 -8.16 19.73
CA GLU A 29 -11.85 -8.28 21.13
C GLU A 29 -10.33 -8.42 21.24
N ALA A 30 -9.72 -9.27 20.42
CA ALA A 30 -8.29 -9.49 20.41
C ALA A 30 -7.49 -8.22 19.99
N CYS A 31 -7.98 -7.49 19.00
CA CYS A 31 -7.33 -6.25 18.51
C CYS A 31 -7.44 -5.10 19.50
N GLU A 32 -8.60 -4.96 20.16
CA GLU A 32 -8.88 -3.86 21.09
C GLU A 32 -8.38 -4.14 22.52
N THR A 33 -7.95 -5.36 22.81
CA THR A 33 -7.27 -5.71 24.08
C THR A 33 -5.90 -5.01 24.18
N GLY A 34 -5.55 -4.56 25.38
CA GLY A 34 -4.25 -3.93 25.67
C GLY A 34 -3.13 -4.93 25.97
N GLY A 35 -1.90 -4.40 26.01
CA GLY A 35 -0.69 -5.15 26.31
C GLY A 35 -0.12 -5.91 25.10
N ALA A 36 1.11 -6.42 25.27
CA ALA A 36 1.78 -7.20 24.24
C ALA A 36 1.02 -8.50 23.96
N ARG A 37 0.73 -8.78 22.67
CA ARG A 37 -0.10 -9.91 22.27
C ARG A 37 0.17 -10.44 20.87
N ILE A 38 0.03 -11.74 20.71
CA ILE A 38 0.04 -12.42 19.43
C ILE A 38 -1.36 -12.98 19.18
N ILE A 39 -2.01 -12.50 18.14
CA ILE A 39 -3.35 -12.91 17.73
C ILE A 39 -3.21 -14.03 16.72
N VAL A 40 -3.76 -15.19 17.05
CA VAL A 40 -3.77 -16.39 16.20
C VAL A 40 -5.21 -16.83 15.97
N PHE A 41 -5.46 -17.67 14.96
CA PHE A 41 -6.79 -18.05 14.54
C PHE A 41 -6.99 -19.56 14.64
N ASN A 42 -8.07 -19.98 15.26
CA ASN A 42 -8.57 -21.36 15.25
C ASN A 42 -9.83 -21.51 14.39
N VAL A 43 -10.17 -20.46 13.63
CA VAL A 43 -11.28 -20.42 12.67
C VAL A 43 -10.80 -19.93 11.33
N ALA A 44 -11.52 -20.27 10.28
CA ALA A 44 -11.29 -19.77 8.92
C ALA A 44 -12.60 -19.25 8.34
N GLY A 45 -12.54 -18.20 7.54
CA GLY A 45 -13.70 -17.65 6.87
C GLY A 45 -13.71 -16.13 6.80
N VAL A 46 -14.90 -15.56 6.66
CA VAL A 46 -15.14 -14.13 6.48
C VAL A 46 -15.71 -13.53 7.75
N ILE A 47 -14.97 -12.56 8.30
CA ILE A 47 -15.42 -11.71 9.41
C ILE A 47 -16.08 -10.47 8.81
N ARG A 48 -17.39 -10.31 8.99
CA ARG A 48 -18.14 -9.16 8.49
C ARG A 48 -18.29 -8.10 9.57
N LEU A 49 -17.50 -7.05 9.46
CA LEU A 49 -17.51 -5.95 10.42
C LEU A 49 -18.73 -5.04 10.22
N LYS A 50 -19.38 -4.65 11.32
CA LYS A 50 -20.46 -3.66 11.39
C LYS A 50 -19.93 -2.24 11.70
N SER A 51 -18.72 -2.16 12.24
CA SER A 51 -17.98 -0.92 12.50
C SER A 51 -16.49 -1.16 12.33
N PRO A 52 -15.67 -0.13 12.09
CA PRO A 52 -14.23 -0.30 11.98
C PRO A 52 -13.61 -0.97 13.21
N ILE A 53 -12.59 -1.80 13.00
CA ILE A 53 -11.70 -2.24 14.09
C ILE A 53 -10.56 -1.23 14.18
N SER A 54 -10.24 -0.76 15.39
CA SER A 54 -9.10 0.15 15.63
C SER A 54 -8.11 -0.49 16.61
N VAL A 55 -6.91 -0.78 16.11
CA VAL A 55 -5.80 -1.27 16.92
C VAL A 55 -5.11 -0.08 17.58
N ARG A 56 -5.43 0.18 18.85
CA ARG A 56 -4.93 1.34 19.61
C ARG A 56 -3.80 1.01 20.58
N ALA A 57 -3.71 -0.23 21.04
CA ALA A 57 -2.66 -0.66 21.94
C ALA A 57 -1.47 -1.23 21.15
N PRO A 58 -0.23 -0.82 21.45
CA PRO A 58 0.95 -1.29 20.74
C PRO A 58 1.33 -2.74 21.10
N TYR A 59 2.41 -3.20 20.47
CA TYR A 59 3.00 -4.52 20.66
C TYR A 59 2.03 -5.65 20.28
N VAL A 60 1.57 -5.64 19.03
CA VAL A 60 0.64 -6.65 18.50
C VAL A 60 1.20 -7.33 17.26
N THR A 61 1.03 -8.64 17.21
CA THR A 61 1.20 -9.46 15.99
C THR A 61 -0.12 -10.11 15.65
N ILE A 62 -0.59 -9.89 14.42
CA ILE A 62 -1.77 -10.56 13.85
C ILE A 62 -1.28 -11.59 12.84
N ALA A 63 -1.40 -12.86 13.19
CA ALA A 63 -0.81 -13.98 12.48
C ALA A 63 -1.87 -14.74 11.67
N GLY A 64 -2.34 -14.18 10.55
CA GLY A 64 -3.37 -14.77 9.70
C GLY A 64 -3.00 -16.16 9.14
N GLN A 65 -1.71 -16.45 9.00
CA GLN A 65 -1.20 -17.76 8.56
C GLN A 65 -1.51 -18.91 9.53
N THR A 66 -1.94 -18.63 10.74
CA THR A 66 -2.33 -19.65 11.73
C THR A 66 -3.75 -20.16 11.53
N ALA A 67 -4.54 -19.47 10.74
CA ALA A 67 -5.90 -19.88 10.45
C ALA A 67 -5.94 -21.23 9.71
N PRO A 68 -6.89 -22.11 10.02
CA PRO A 68 -7.09 -23.33 9.25
C PRO A 68 -7.69 -23.04 7.85
N GLY A 69 -7.89 -24.08 7.06
CA GLY A 69 -8.62 -24.02 5.80
C GLY A 69 -8.11 -22.96 4.81
N ASP A 70 -8.99 -22.07 4.40
CA ASP A 70 -8.69 -21.03 3.40
C ASP A 70 -8.22 -19.71 4.02
N GLY A 71 -8.01 -19.65 5.35
CA GLY A 71 -7.52 -18.45 6.03
C GLY A 71 -8.62 -17.48 6.45
N ILE A 72 -8.23 -16.24 6.76
CA ILE A 72 -9.12 -15.19 7.27
C ILE A 72 -9.28 -14.04 6.27
N CYS A 73 -10.51 -13.59 6.10
CA CYS A 73 -10.87 -12.37 5.39
C CYS A 73 -11.70 -11.45 6.27
N VAL A 74 -11.36 -10.18 6.31
CA VAL A 74 -12.12 -9.12 6.98
C VAL A 74 -12.80 -8.27 5.93
N THR A 75 -14.11 -8.02 6.08
CA THR A 75 -14.91 -7.25 5.12
C THR A 75 -15.91 -6.33 5.82
N GLY A 76 -16.54 -5.43 5.08
CA GLY A 76 -17.64 -4.58 5.53
C GLY A 76 -17.22 -3.23 6.07
N GLN A 77 -16.11 -3.14 6.79
CA GLN A 77 -15.59 -1.89 7.37
C GLN A 77 -14.08 -1.86 7.37
N SER A 78 -13.50 -0.69 7.63
CA SER A 78 -12.05 -0.45 7.70
C SER A 78 -11.37 -1.19 8.85
N PHE A 79 -10.12 -1.57 8.62
CA PHE A 79 -9.20 -2.00 9.65
C PHE A 79 -8.16 -0.90 9.91
N LEU A 80 -8.13 -0.35 11.13
CA LEU A 80 -7.35 0.84 11.45
C LEU A 80 -6.18 0.51 12.40
N ILE A 81 -5.01 1.02 12.06
CA ILE A 81 -3.79 0.93 12.88
C ILE A 81 -3.54 2.32 13.48
N ASP A 82 -3.85 2.47 14.77
CA ASP A 82 -3.75 3.75 15.48
C ASP A 82 -2.68 3.70 16.58
N THR A 83 -1.57 3.00 16.33
CA THR A 83 -0.52 2.76 17.33
C THR A 83 0.83 2.48 16.67
N HIS A 84 1.75 1.89 17.42
CA HIS A 84 3.09 1.49 17.00
C HIS A 84 3.39 0.01 17.34
N ASP A 85 4.49 -0.53 16.82
CA ASP A 85 4.94 -1.91 17.04
C ASP A 85 3.87 -2.95 16.66
N VAL A 86 3.49 -2.90 15.38
CA VAL A 86 2.46 -3.75 14.78
C VAL A 86 3.05 -4.64 13.69
N VAL A 87 2.77 -5.93 13.77
CA VAL A 87 3.06 -6.92 12.72
C VAL A 87 1.75 -7.53 12.24
N ILE A 88 1.47 -7.45 10.94
CA ILE A 88 0.29 -8.10 10.33
C ILE A 88 0.76 -8.97 9.18
N ARG A 89 0.36 -10.25 9.21
CA ARG A 89 0.77 -11.22 8.19
C ARG A 89 -0.41 -12.08 7.72
N HIS A 90 -0.44 -12.33 6.41
CA HIS A 90 -1.39 -13.23 5.75
C HIS A 90 -2.86 -12.94 6.04
N MET A 91 -3.22 -11.67 6.20
CA MET A 91 -4.60 -11.21 6.35
C MET A 91 -5.15 -10.70 5.02
N ARG A 92 -6.45 -10.88 4.82
CA ARG A 92 -7.20 -10.29 3.71
C ARG A 92 -8.13 -9.22 4.25
N PHE A 93 -8.04 -8.03 3.69
CA PHE A 93 -8.88 -6.88 4.01
C PHE A 93 -9.64 -6.48 2.74
N ARG A 94 -10.92 -6.81 2.71
CA ARG A 94 -11.77 -6.55 1.55
C ARG A 94 -12.93 -5.68 1.99
N ARG A 95 -12.71 -4.35 1.97
CA ARG A 95 -13.67 -3.37 2.49
C ARG A 95 -15.06 -3.61 1.90
N GLY A 96 -15.18 -3.61 0.58
CA GLY A 96 -16.42 -3.83 -0.13
C GLY A 96 -17.42 -2.68 0.01
N ALA A 97 -18.54 -2.78 -0.73
CA ALA A 97 -19.57 -1.75 -0.82
C ALA A 97 -20.87 -2.10 -0.09
N GLN A 98 -20.84 -3.01 0.91
CA GLN A 98 -22.02 -3.35 1.70
C GLN A 98 -22.52 -2.17 2.54
N ASP A 99 -21.62 -1.31 2.98
CA ASP A 99 -21.94 -0.07 3.66
C ASP A 99 -21.10 1.04 3.05
N VAL A 100 -21.76 2.00 2.42
CA VAL A 100 -21.14 3.15 1.75
C VAL A 100 -21.41 4.46 2.47
N ALA A 101 -21.76 4.41 3.76
CA ALA A 101 -22.01 5.63 4.54
C ALA A 101 -20.73 6.48 4.70
N PHE A 102 -19.56 5.84 4.66
CA PHE A 102 -18.26 6.49 4.82
C PHE A 102 -17.32 6.13 3.69
N ARG A 103 -16.60 7.13 3.18
CA ARG A 103 -15.47 6.95 2.28
C ARG A 103 -14.24 6.63 3.12
N ASP A 104 -13.84 5.38 3.13
CA ASP A 104 -12.76 4.89 3.96
C ASP A 104 -11.90 3.83 3.26
N ASP A 105 -10.75 3.57 3.83
CA ASP A 105 -9.75 2.62 3.33
C ASP A 105 -10.10 1.19 3.74
N ALA A 106 -9.60 0.20 3.00
CA ALA A 106 -9.66 -1.18 3.48
C ALA A 106 -8.74 -1.37 4.71
N VAL A 107 -7.52 -0.81 4.65
CA VAL A 107 -6.59 -0.71 5.78
C VAL A 107 -6.04 0.71 5.86
N GLY A 108 -6.14 1.32 7.02
CA GLY A 108 -5.63 2.67 7.19
C GLY A 108 -5.34 3.00 8.64
N GLY A 109 -5.49 4.27 9.00
CA GLY A 109 -5.39 4.71 10.37
C GLY A 109 -4.32 5.76 10.61
N ASN A 110 -3.86 5.80 11.85
CA ASN A 110 -2.99 6.83 12.39
C ASN A 110 -1.70 6.20 12.94
N ALA A 111 -1.07 5.35 12.12
CA ALA A 111 0.08 4.55 12.49
C ALA A 111 1.30 5.40 12.85
N VAL A 112 1.81 5.21 14.05
CA VAL A 112 2.93 6.00 14.59
C VAL A 112 4.28 5.49 14.07
N GLY A 113 4.53 4.20 14.17
CA GLY A 113 5.79 3.64 13.68
C GLY A 113 6.04 2.18 14.07
N ASN A 114 7.16 1.64 13.61
CA ASN A 114 7.52 0.23 13.79
C ASN A 114 6.41 -0.69 13.23
N ILE A 115 6.08 -0.52 11.96
CA ILE A 115 5.00 -1.24 11.28
C ILE A 115 5.58 -2.23 10.28
N MET A 116 5.13 -3.49 10.36
CA MET A 116 5.42 -4.53 9.41
C MET A 116 4.11 -5.12 8.87
N ILE A 117 3.86 -4.95 7.57
CA ILE A 117 2.76 -5.60 6.84
C ILE A 117 3.38 -6.51 5.80
N ASP A 118 3.09 -7.80 5.88
CA ASP A 118 3.74 -8.82 5.07
C ASP A 118 2.74 -9.87 4.58
N HIS A 119 2.73 -10.14 3.27
CA HIS A 119 1.83 -11.10 2.65
C HIS A 119 0.35 -10.83 2.97
N CYS A 120 -0.08 -9.58 2.89
CA CYS A 120 -1.49 -9.20 3.06
C CYS A 120 -2.12 -8.87 1.71
N SER A 121 -3.45 -8.96 1.65
CA SER A 121 -4.24 -8.53 0.49
C SER A 121 -5.24 -7.48 0.92
N ALA A 122 -5.18 -6.29 0.32
CA ALA A 122 -6.14 -5.22 0.55
C ALA A 122 -6.83 -4.87 -0.77
N SER A 123 -8.17 -4.91 -0.77
CA SER A 123 -8.98 -4.68 -1.97
C SER A 123 -10.29 -3.99 -1.62
N TRP A 124 -10.88 -3.37 -2.65
CA TRP A 124 -12.22 -2.83 -2.59
C TRP A 124 -12.41 -1.73 -1.53
N GLY A 125 -11.34 -0.97 -1.27
CA GLY A 125 -11.42 0.26 -0.48
C GLY A 125 -12.32 1.30 -1.17
N LEU A 126 -13.02 2.10 -0.36
CA LEU A 126 -13.90 3.18 -0.86
C LEU A 126 -13.14 4.51 -0.99
N ASP A 127 -11.93 4.60 -0.44
CA ASP A 127 -10.93 5.66 -0.68
C ASP A 127 -9.65 5.00 -1.19
N GLU A 128 -8.77 4.52 -0.32
CA GLU A 128 -7.62 3.69 -0.68
C GLU A 128 -7.82 2.22 -0.27
N ASN A 129 -7.10 1.31 -0.93
CA ASN A 129 -6.97 -0.03 -0.37
C ASN A 129 -6.08 -0.02 0.89
N MET A 130 -5.07 0.87 0.92
CA MET A 130 -4.23 1.07 2.11
C MET A 130 -3.75 2.51 2.22
N SER A 131 -3.89 3.10 3.42
CA SER A 131 -3.39 4.46 3.71
C SER A 131 -2.60 4.46 5.02
N ILE A 132 -1.26 4.31 4.92
CA ILE A 132 -0.33 4.29 6.05
C ILE A 132 0.90 5.12 5.70
N TYR A 133 0.96 6.36 6.17
CA TYR A 133 2.08 7.27 5.89
C TYR A 133 2.33 8.30 6.98
N ARG A 134 1.36 8.51 7.87
CA ARG A 134 1.41 9.57 8.88
C ARG A 134 0.59 9.23 10.11
N HIS A 135 0.85 9.94 11.18
CA HIS A 135 -0.05 10.07 12.32
C HIS A 135 -0.31 11.55 12.63
N VAL A 136 -1.45 11.81 13.26
CA VAL A 136 -1.85 13.15 13.68
C VAL A 136 -1.68 13.27 15.18
N TYR A 137 -0.81 14.15 15.59
CA TYR A 137 -0.51 14.43 17.00
C TYR A 137 -1.20 15.71 17.44
N ASN A 138 -1.64 15.75 18.70
CA ASN A 138 -2.30 16.90 19.34
C ASN A 138 -3.39 17.52 18.46
N ARG A 139 -4.50 16.80 18.27
CA ARG A 139 -5.69 17.41 17.67
C ARG A 139 -6.24 18.45 18.61
N GLY A 140 -6.11 19.73 18.22
CA GLY A 140 -6.75 20.85 18.91
C GLY A 140 -8.27 20.79 18.86
N ALA A 141 -8.93 21.71 19.54
CA ALA A 141 -10.40 21.85 19.53
C ALA A 141 -10.96 22.12 18.12
N ASP A 142 -10.15 22.62 17.20
CA ASP A 142 -10.46 22.85 15.78
C ASP A 142 -10.39 21.57 14.93
N GLY A 143 -10.06 20.42 15.53
CA GLY A 143 -9.89 19.15 14.84
C GLY A 143 -8.61 19.03 14.00
N HIS A 144 -7.80 20.09 13.93
CA HIS A 144 -6.50 20.11 13.26
C HIS A 144 -5.40 19.69 14.22
N GLY A 145 -4.50 18.84 13.75
CA GLY A 145 -3.32 18.41 14.51
C GLY A 145 -2.09 18.45 13.64
N LEU A 146 -0.93 18.32 14.29
CA LEU A 146 0.35 18.20 13.61
C LEU A 146 0.41 16.84 12.92
N LYS A 147 0.55 16.83 11.60
CA LYS A 147 0.81 15.60 10.83
C LYS A 147 2.30 15.29 10.89
N LEU A 148 2.61 14.15 11.45
CA LEU A 148 3.97 13.61 11.51
C LEU A 148 4.06 12.34 10.66
N PRO A 149 5.17 12.10 9.95
CA PRO A 149 5.33 10.89 9.17
C PRO A 149 5.38 9.63 10.06
N THR A 150 4.84 8.53 9.57
CA THR A 150 5.06 7.22 10.19
C THR A 150 6.54 6.86 10.11
N VAL A 151 7.11 6.28 11.16
CA VAL A 151 8.54 5.93 11.19
C VAL A 151 8.75 4.40 11.22
N ASN A 152 9.85 3.92 10.62
CA ASN A 152 10.20 2.50 10.60
C ASN A 152 9.06 1.61 10.02
N ILE A 153 8.67 1.84 8.80
CA ILE A 153 7.60 1.10 8.14
C ILE A 153 8.16 0.16 7.05
N THR A 154 7.68 -1.07 7.03
CA THR A 154 7.87 -2.01 5.92
C THR A 154 6.53 -2.58 5.49
N ILE A 155 6.21 -2.45 4.20
CA ILE A 155 5.08 -3.11 3.56
C ILE A 155 5.64 -3.94 2.41
N GLN A 156 5.48 -5.26 2.49
CA GLN A 156 6.09 -6.16 1.51
C GLN A 156 5.18 -7.33 1.13
N ASN A 157 5.46 -7.91 -0.04
CA ASN A 157 4.82 -9.11 -0.56
C ASN A 157 3.27 -9.04 -0.51
N SER A 158 2.69 -7.86 -0.64
CA SER A 158 1.26 -7.61 -0.44
C SER A 158 0.57 -7.18 -1.74
N ILE A 159 -0.74 -7.41 -1.82
CA ILE A 159 -1.59 -7.02 -2.95
C ILE A 159 -2.45 -5.81 -2.57
N PHE A 160 -2.51 -4.82 -3.46
CA PHE A 160 -3.41 -3.68 -3.39
C PHE A 160 -4.18 -3.62 -4.71
N SER A 161 -5.44 -4.04 -4.72
CA SER A 161 -6.15 -4.22 -5.99
C SER A 161 -7.60 -3.77 -5.96
N GLU A 162 -8.05 -3.33 -7.12
CA GLU A 162 -9.46 -3.14 -7.41
C GLU A 162 -10.19 -2.23 -6.40
N ALA A 163 -9.58 -1.10 -6.05
CA ALA A 163 -10.25 -0.08 -5.25
C ALA A 163 -11.53 0.38 -5.95
N LEU A 164 -12.62 0.58 -5.20
CA LEU A 164 -13.94 0.88 -5.75
C LEU A 164 -14.11 2.37 -6.03
N ASP A 165 -14.75 2.71 -7.15
CA ASP A 165 -14.93 4.09 -7.61
C ASP A 165 -16.23 4.74 -7.10
N THR A 166 -16.79 4.22 -6.01
CA THR A 166 -18.05 4.70 -5.41
C THR A 166 -18.04 6.21 -5.13
N TYR A 167 -16.88 6.75 -4.76
CA TYR A 167 -16.70 8.17 -4.46
C TYR A 167 -15.76 8.90 -5.45
N ASN A 168 -15.56 8.36 -6.65
CA ASN A 168 -14.49 8.79 -7.57
C ASN A 168 -13.09 8.70 -6.95
N HIS A 169 -12.86 7.68 -6.12
CA HIS A 169 -11.67 7.47 -5.30
C HIS A 169 -11.18 6.03 -5.36
N ALA A 170 -11.18 5.41 -6.54
CA ALA A 170 -10.63 4.06 -6.75
C ALA A 170 -9.10 4.07 -6.63
N PHE A 171 -8.58 4.31 -5.43
CA PHE A 171 -7.15 4.53 -5.18
C PHE A 171 -6.46 3.30 -4.59
N GLY A 172 -5.28 2.98 -5.13
CA GLY A 172 -4.50 1.82 -4.69
C GLY A 172 -3.97 2.00 -3.27
N ALA A 173 -3.12 2.99 -3.05
CA ALA A 173 -2.56 3.24 -1.73
C ALA A 173 -2.00 4.67 -1.59
N THR A 174 -2.02 5.19 -0.35
CA THR A 174 -1.15 6.28 0.08
C THR A 174 -0.23 5.75 1.16
N ILE A 175 1.05 5.58 0.84
CA ILE A 175 2.07 5.03 1.74
C ILE A 175 3.29 5.93 1.79
N GLY A 176 4.03 5.89 2.89
CA GLY A 176 5.20 6.73 3.08
C GLY A 176 5.72 6.64 4.51
N GLY A 177 6.61 7.56 4.85
CA GLY A 177 7.19 7.66 6.18
C GLY A 177 8.71 7.72 6.17
N HIS A 178 9.30 7.83 7.36
CA HIS A 178 10.75 7.78 7.52
C HIS A 178 11.27 6.35 7.75
N ASN A 179 12.44 6.05 7.21
CA ASN A 179 13.04 4.72 7.27
C ASN A 179 12.07 3.66 6.74
N SER A 180 11.51 3.94 5.56
CA SER A 180 10.46 3.15 4.93
C SER A 180 11.03 2.08 3.98
N MET A 181 10.29 1.01 3.75
CA MET A 181 10.55 0.03 2.71
C MET A 181 9.24 -0.52 2.15
N PHE A 182 9.01 -0.34 0.86
CA PHE A 182 7.87 -0.87 0.13
C PHE A 182 8.40 -1.77 -0.99
N CYS A 183 8.36 -3.09 -0.77
CA CYS A 183 9.02 -3.99 -1.70
C CYS A 183 8.21 -5.24 -2.03
N ARG A 184 8.34 -5.68 -3.28
CA ARG A 184 7.71 -6.90 -3.78
C ARG A 184 6.19 -6.92 -3.62
N ASN A 185 5.55 -5.77 -3.74
CA ASN A 185 4.10 -5.64 -3.72
C ASN A 185 3.52 -5.65 -5.13
N LEU A 186 2.25 -5.99 -5.23
CA LEU A 186 1.45 -5.86 -6.44
C LEU A 186 0.37 -4.78 -6.26
N PHE A 187 0.39 -3.79 -7.13
CA PHE A 187 -0.68 -2.80 -7.28
C PHE A 187 -1.41 -3.09 -8.59
N ALA A 188 -2.67 -3.45 -8.54
CA ALA A 188 -3.38 -3.95 -9.72
C ALA A 188 -4.79 -3.36 -9.87
N SER A 189 -5.07 -2.80 -11.05
CA SER A 189 -6.42 -2.34 -11.44
C SER A 189 -7.01 -1.29 -10.48
N ASN A 190 -6.18 -0.35 -10.02
CA ASN A 190 -6.65 0.85 -9.33
C ASN A 190 -6.57 2.04 -10.28
N ILE A 191 -7.59 2.87 -10.32
CA ILE A 191 -7.62 4.06 -11.18
C ILE A 191 -6.39 4.93 -10.95
N SER A 192 -6.04 5.14 -9.68
CA SER A 192 -5.06 6.10 -9.26
C SER A 192 -4.24 5.61 -8.07
N ARG A 193 -3.17 6.33 -7.74
CA ARG A 193 -2.33 6.10 -6.56
C ARG A 193 -1.80 4.66 -6.44
N ASN A 194 -0.96 4.29 -7.40
CA ASN A 194 -0.34 2.95 -7.44
C ASN A 194 1.19 2.96 -7.09
N SER A 195 1.65 3.70 -6.07
CA SER A 195 0.99 4.36 -4.94
C SER A 195 1.12 5.88 -4.98
N SER A 196 0.39 6.59 -4.13
CA SER A 196 0.73 7.96 -3.76
C SER A 196 1.76 7.95 -2.63
N VAL A 197 2.78 8.80 -2.75
CA VAL A 197 3.81 8.96 -1.73
C VAL A 197 3.28 9.91 -0.66
N GLY A 198 3.38 9.51 0.59
CA GLY A 198 3.07 10.38 1.72
C GLY A 198 4.01 11.58 1.80
N MET A 199 3.68 12.49 2.69
CA MET A 199 4.51 13.66 2.96
C MET A 199 5.82 13.30 3.65
N ASP A 200 6.84 14.11 3.46
CA ASP A 200 8.08 14.15 4.26
C ASP A 200 8.64 12.76 4.62
N GLY A 201 9.59 12.29 3.87
CA GLY A 201 10.21 11.00 4.18
C GLY A 201 11.04 10.39 3.06
N ASP A 202 11.58 9.22 3.35
CA ASP A 202 12.30 8.39 2.41
C ASP A 202 11.36 7.29 1.86
N PHE A 203 11.07 7.39 0.58
CA PHE A 203 10.21 6.45 -0.11
C PHE A 203 11.04 5.43 -0.91
N ASN A 204 11.21 4.26 -0.33
CA ASN A 204 11.97 3.18 -0.95
C ASN A 204 11.00 2.16 -1.59
N PHE A 205 10.86 2.25 -2.92
CA PHE A 205 9.94 1.45 -3.73
C PHE A 205 10.75 0.50 -4.61
N VAL A 206 10.88 -0.77 -4.18
CA VAL A 206 11.85 -1.72 -4.71
C VAL A 206 11.17 -3.02 -5.15
N ASN A 207 11.38 -3.44 -6.39
CA ASN A 207 10.88 -4.70 -6.92
C ASN A 207 9.35 -4.89 -6.85
N ASN A 208 8.58 -3.80 -6.94
CA ASN A 208 7.13 -3.88 -7.00
C ASN A 208 6.64 -4.07 -8.44
N VAL A 209 5.40 -4.54 -8.56
CA VAL A 209 4.68 -4.63 -9.84
C VAL A 209 3.48 -3.69 -9.79
N VAL A 210 3.35 -2.84 -10.81
CA VAL A 210 2.21 -1.95 -10.99
C VAL A 210 1.52 -2.32 -12.30
N PHE A 211 0.24 -2.63 -12.23
CA PHE A 211 -0.55 -3.07 -13.38
C PHE A 211 -1.86 -2.30 -13.52
N ASN A 212 -2.17 -1.87 -14.76
CA ASN A 212 -3.50 -1.42 -15.15
C ASN A 212 -4.00 -0.19 -14.35
N TRP A 213 -3.27 0.90 -14.39
CA TRP A 213 -3.68 2.21 -13.84
C TRP A 213 -4.31 3.09 -14.93
N TRP A 214 -5.14 4.05 -14.53
CA TRP A 214 -5.75 5.00 -15.49
C TRP A 214 -5.04 6.35 -15.51
N ASN A 215 -5.00 7.08 -14.39
CA ASN A 215 -4.49 8.46 -14.39
C ASN A 215 -3.24 8.70 -13.53
N ARG A 216 -2.92 7.81 -12.61
CA ARG A 216 -1.74 7.96 -11.72
C ARG A 216 -1.10 6.59 -11.46
N SER A 217 0.17 6.47 -11.82
CA SER A 217 1.03 5.37 -11.37
C SER A 217 1.57 5.67 -9.96
N VAL A 218 2.84 6.02 -9.81
CA VAL A 218 3.40 6.49 -8.54
C VAL A 218 3.56 8.00 -8.59
N ASP A 219 3.07 8.69 -7.57
CA ASP A 219 3.13 10.16 -7.49
C ASP A 219 3.12 10.64 -6.03
N GLY A 220 3.21 11.96 -5.83
CA GLY A 220 3.09 12.57 -4.50
C GLY A 220 4.42 12.95 -3.86
N GLY A 221 4.44 12.92 -2.53
CA GLY A 221 5.53 13.44 -1.73
C GLY A 221 5.54 14.97 -1.65
N ASP A 222 6.66 15.55 -1.30
CA ASP A 222 6.90 16.98 -1.20
C ASP A 222 8.39 17.31 -1.37
N HIS A 223 8.76 18.56 -1.08
CA HIS A 223 10.14 19.05 -1.21
C HIS A 223 11.14 18.38 -0.23
N ASN A 224 10.68 17.72 0.83
CA ASN A 224 11.50 16.98 1.79
C ASN A 224 11.58 15.48 1.45
N SER A 225 10.89 15.03 0.44
CA SER A 225 10.84 13.60 0.09
C SER A 225 12.08 13.14 -0.65
N PHE A 226 12.53 11.92 -0.35
CA PHE A 226 13.58 11.22 -1.07
C PHE A 226 13.01 9.93 -1.65
N TYR A 227 13.22 9.70 -2.94
CA TYR A 227 12.65 8.56 -3.64
C TYR A 227 13.76 7.62 -4.13
N ASN A 228 13.66 6.34 -3.79
CA ASN A 228 14.37 5.26 -4.45
C ASN A 228 13.37 4.41 -5.24
N MET A 229 13.33 4.56 -6.55
CA MET A 229 12.48 3.78 -7.45
C MET A 229 13.35 2.76 -8.19
N ILE A 230 13.45 1.55 -7.62
CA ILE A 230 14.48 0.59 -8.03
C ILE A 230 13.85 -0.72 -8.52
N ASN A 231 14.17 -1.09 -9.77
CA ASN A 231 13.83 -2.39 -10.36
C ASN A 231 12.36 -2.78 -10.21
N ASN A 232 11.43 -1.82 -10.42
CA ASN A 232 10.00 -2.08 -10.44
C ASN A 232 9.52 -2.40 -11.86
N TYR A 233 8.44 -3.14 -11.98
CA TYR A 233 7.83 -3.50 -13.24
C TYR A 233 6.47 -2.82 -13.41
N PHE A 234 6.35 -1.96 -14.40
CA PHE A 234 5.12 -1.24 -14.74
C PHE A 234 4.51 -1.86 -16.00
N LYS A 235 3.32 -2.40 -15.90
CA LYS A 235 2.59 -3.03 -16.98
C LYS A 235 1.28 -2.29 -17.26
N PRO A 236 1.23 -1.44 -18.29
CA PRO A 236 -0.02 -0.87 -18.75
C PRO A 236 -1.07 -1.96 -19.04
N GLY A 237 -2.32 -1.69 -18.71
CA GLY A 237 -3.42 -2.62 -18.90
C GLY A 237 -4.61 -1.98 -19.64
N PRO A 238 -5.77 -2.63 -19.66
CA PRO A 238 -6.93 -2.19 -20.47
C PRO A 238 -7.42 -0.78 -20.16
N ILE A 239 -7.32 -0.30 -18.91
CA ILE A 239 -7.74 1.07 -18.55
C ILE A 239 -6.62 2.11 -18.70
N THR A 240 -5.38 1.67 -18.91
CA THR A 240 -4.24 2.62 -19.04
C THR A 240 -4.33 3.33 -20.40
N PRO A 241 -4.29 4.68 -20.44
CA PRO A 241 -4.36 5.44 -21.69
C PRO A 241 -3.09 5.30 -22.53
N ILE A 242 -3.03 4.23 -23.33
CA ILE A 242 -1.87 3.93 -24.18
C ILE A 242 -1.60 5.09 -25.15
N GLY A 243 -0.32 5.41 -25.35
CA GLY A 243 0.13 6.52 -26.19
C GLY A 243 0.12 7.89 -25.48
N LYS A 244 -0.38 7.95 -24.26
CA LYS A 244 -0.26 9.16 -23.43
C LYS A 244 0.92 9.06 -22.46
N PRO A 245 1.52 10.18 -22.02
CA PRO A 245 2.66 10.18 -21.09
C PRO A 245 2.41 9.35 -19.82
N ILE A 246 1.18 9.32 -19.33
CA ILE A 246 0.80 8.51 -18.17
C ILE A 246 1.06 7.01 -18.35
N SER A 247 1.01 6.49 -19.58
CA SER A 247 1.20 5.05 -19.83
C SER A 247 2.63 4.56 -19.61
N TYR A 248 3.58 5.45 -19.53
CA TYR A 248 5.00 5.12 -19.25
C TYR A 248 5.59 5.90 -18.07
N ARG A 249 4.74 6.51 -17.24
CA ARG A 249 5.16 7.23 -16.03
C ARG A 249 5.59 6.24 -14.95
N ILE A 250 6.82 6.41 -14.45
CA ILE A 250 7.35 5.72 -13.28
C ILE A 250 7.04 6.52 -12.02
N LEU A 251 7.35 7.83 -12.05
CA LEU A 251 7.20 8.72 -10.90
C LEU A 251 6.75 10.12 -11.34
N LYS A 252 5.83 10.70 -10.59
CA LYS A 252 5.50 12.12 -10.67
C LYS A 252 5.69 12.75 -9.29
N PRO A 253 6.88 13.28 -8.98
CA PRO A 253 7.12 13.94 -7.70
C PRO A 253 6.32 15.23 -7.61
N GLU A 254 5.84 15.56 -6.41
CA GLU A 254 5.15 16.82 -6.13
C GLU A 254 6.01 17.75 -5.26
N ALA A 255 5.77 19.04 -5.39
CA ALA A 255 6.50 20.07 -4.64
C ALA A 255 5.91 20.35 -3.25
N GLY A 256 4.85 19.61 -2.88
CA GLY A 256 4.06 19.88 -1.69
C GLY A 256 2.88 20.81 -1.97
N ARG A 257 2.11 21.08 -0.92
CA ARG A 257 0.83 21.81 -1.01
C ARG A 257 0.92 23.25 -0.52
N ASP A 258 2.04 23.67 0.05
CA ASP A 258 2.22 25.03 0.54
C ASP A 258 2.41 26.01 -0.62
N LYS A 259 1.36 26.77 -0.93
CA LYS A 259 1.36 27.75 -2.02
C LYS A 259 2.25 28.98 -1.75
N ASN A 260 2.66 29.20 -0.50
CA ASN A 260 3.48 30.34 -0.10
C ASN A 260 4.99 30.03 -0.20
N ARG A 261 5.37 28.80 -0.49
CA ARG A 261 6.77 28.42 -0.67
C ARG A 261 7.17 28.50 -2.14
N PRO A 262 8.42 28.88 -2.43
CA PRO A 262 8.98 28.70 -3.75
C PRO A 262 8.84 27.26 -4.22
N LEU A 263 8.58 27.05 -5.51
CA LEU A 263 8.45 25.71 -6.08
C LEU A 263 9.75 24.93 -5.85
N SER A 264 9.67 23.85 -5.10
CA SER A 264 10.80 23.02 -4.71
C SER A 264 10.36 21.56 -4.64
N PHE A 265 11.20 20.65 -5.08
CA PHE A 265 10.93 19.21 -5.14
C PHE A 265 11.94 18.46 -4.28
N GLY A 266 11.52 17.28 -3.81
CA GLY A 266 12.43 16.29 -3.26
C GLY A 266 13.37 15.71 -4.31
N LYS A 267 14.21 14.76 -3.89
CA LYS A 267 15.23 14.15 -4.75
C LYS A 267 14.89 12.69 -5.04
N ALA A 268 15.17 12.24 -6.27
CA ALA A 268 14.81 10.90 -6.71
C ALA A 268 16.01 10.18 -7.36
N TYR A 269 16.23 8.96 -6.95
CA TYR A 269 17.01 7.96 -7.68
C TYR A 269 16.04 7.00 -8.37
N VAL A 270 16.08 6.91 -9.68
CA VAL A 270 15.15 6.13 -10.49
C VAL A 270 15.94 5.28 -11.47
N ASN A 271 16.03 3.98 -11.25
CA ASN A 271 16.87 3.11 -12.03
C ASN A 271 16.37 1.66 -12.12
N GLY A 272 16.63 1.03 -13.27
CA GLY A 272 16.34 -0.38 -13.50
C GLY A 272 14.84 -0.72 -13.60
N ASN A 273 13.95 0.27 -13.66
CA ASN A 273 12.53 0.03 -13.81
C ASN A 273 12.20 -0.33 -15.27
N ILE A 274 11.32 -1.30 -15.44
CA ILE A 274 10.82 -1.73 -16.76
C ILE A 274 9.40 -1.19 -16.96
N ILE A 275 9.21 -0.51 -18.08
CA ILE A 275 7.87 -0.18 -18.59
C ILE A 275 7.55 -1.16 -19.72
N HIS A 276 6.61 -2.06 -19.48
CA HIS A 276 6.18 -3.04 -20.47
C HIS A 276 5.69 -2.35 -21.74
N GLY A 277 6.28 -2.70 -22.87
CA GLY A 277 5.94 -2.10 -24.18
C GLY A 277 6.60 -0.75 -24.45
N ASN A 278 7.45 -0.22 -23.57
CA ASN A 278 8.21 1.03 -23.83
C ASN A 278 9.71 0.82 -23.61
N ALA A 279 10.41 0.48 -24.70
CA ALA A 279 11.85 0.22 -24.67
C ALA A 279 12.68 1.46 -24.34
N LYS A 280 12.24 2.65 -24.76
CA LYS A 280 12.92 3.94 -24.55
C LYS A 280 13.04 4.23 -23.05
N VAL A 281 11.92 4.29 -22.33
CA VAL A 281 11.87 4.56 -20.89
C VAL A 281 12.48 3.41 -20.08
N THR A 282 12.38 2.19 -20.57
CA THR A 282 13.05 1.03 -19.93
C THR A 282 14.57 1.14 -19.98
N LYS A 283 15.12 1.63 -21.10
CA LYS A 283 16.57 1.83 -21.29
C LYS A 283 17.11 2.96 -20.42
N ASP A 284 16.36 4.06 -20.34
CA ASP A 284 16.67 5.22 -19.51
C ASP A 284 15.38 5.70 -18.85
N ASN A 285 15.25 5.43 -17.56
CA ASN A 285 14.04 5.80 -16.81
C ASN A 285 13.82 7.31 -16.71
N TRP A 286 14.85 8.13 -16.92
CA TRP A 286 14.75 9.59 -16.95
C TRP A 286 14.28 10.13 -18.29
N ASP A 287 14.37 9.36 -19.37
CA ASP A 287 13.88 9.74 -20.69
C ASP A 287 12.36 9.57 -20.82
N GLY A 288 11.61 10.29 -19.97
CA GLY A 288 10.16 10.35 -19.96
C GLY A 288 9.46 9.60 -18.82
N GLY A 289 10.17 8.78 -18.04
CA GLY A 289 9.58 8.03 -16.92
C GLY A 289 9.30 8.89 -15.68
N VAL A 290 10.14 9.90 -15.43
CA VAL A 290 9.89 10.90 -14.39
C VAL A 290 9.24 12.12 -15.03
N GLN A 291 8.04 12.48 -14.55
CA GLN A 291 7.21 13.52 -15.16
C GLN A 291 6.80 14.55 -14.12
N LEU A 292 6.79 15.82 -14.50
CA LEU A 292 6.31 16.93 -13.68
C LEU A 292 4.92 17.38 -14.15
N LYS A 293 4.29 18.28 -13.40
CA LYS A 293 3.06 18.95 -13.87
C LYS A 293 3.36 19.77 -15.14
N GLU A 294 2.36 19.91 -16.01
CA GLU A 294 2.49 20.61 -17.29
C GLU A 294 2.96 22.06 -17.14
N GLU A 295 2.57 22.74 -16.04
CA GLU A 295 2.92 24.13 -15.79
C GLU A 295 4.37 24.32 -15.26
N VAL A 296 5.07 23.21 -14.98
CA VAL A 296 6.42 23.24 -14.40
C VAL A 296 7.47 23.23 -15.51
N ASP A 297 8.45 24.12 -15.41
CA ASP A 297 9.63 24.12 -16.28
C ASP A 297 10.47 22.85 -16.05
N VAL A 298 10.25 21.83 -16.87
CA VAL A 298 10.89 20.52 -16.78
C VAL A 298 12.41 20.64 -16.94
N ALA A 299 12.88 21.50 -17.87
CA ALA A 299 14.32 21.68 -18.12
C ALA A 299 15.04 22.24 -16.89
N LYS A 300 14.38 23.09 -16.14
CA LYS A 300 14.90 23.68 -14.90
C LYS A 300 14.88 22.70 -13.73
N PHE A 301 13.75 22.02 -13.50
CA PHE A 301 13.54 21.28 -12.26
C PHE A 301 13.96 19.82 -12.32
N LEU A 302 13.86 19.15 -13.46
CA LEU A 302 14.19 17.71 -13.56
C LEU A 302 15.65 17.40 -13.18
N PRO A 303 16.67 18.20 -13.59
CA PRO A 303 18.05 17.99 -13.14
C PRO A 303 18.24 18.19 -11.63
N LEU A 304 17.43 19.05 -11.00
CA LEU A 304 17.50 19.29 -9.56
C LEU A 304 16.89 18.14 -8.74
N ILE A 305 15.95 17.41 -9.33
CA ILE A 305 15.30 16.25 -8.70
C ILE A 305 16.18 15.00 -8.82
N LYS A 306 16.89 14.86 -9.93
CA LYS A 306 17.68 13.66 -10.23
C LYS A 306 18.82 13.46 -9.23
N SER A 307 18.94 12.23 -8.72
CA SER A 307 20.13 11.72 -8.04
C SER A 307 20.74 10.60 -8.88
N ASP A 308 22.06 10.60 -9.02
CA ASP A 308 22.80 9.55 -9.72
C ASP A 308 23.11 8.35 -8.83
N GLU A 309 22.91 8.48 -7.52
CA GLU A 309 23.10 7.42 -6.53
C GLU A 309 21.84 7.20 -5.70
N ALA A 310 21.62 5.94 -5.30
CA ALA A 310 20.54 5.59 -4.42
C ALA A 310 20.75 6.19 -3.01
N PHE A 311 19.67 6.68 -2.43
CA PHE A 311 19.68 7.10 -1.03
C PHE A 311 19.79 5.90 -0.10
N LYS A 312 20.31 6.14 1.11
CA LYS A 312 20.34 5.10 2.15
C LYS A 312 18.94 4.57 2.41
N MET A 313 18.79 3.27 2.43
CA MET A 313 17.50 2.59 2.65
C MET A 313 17.66 1.42 3.60
N PRO A 314 16.55 0.93 4.21
CA PRO A 314 16.57 -0.31 4.97
C PRO A 314 17.11 -1.48 4.14
N PRO A 315 17.75 -2.48 4.78
CA PRO A 315 18.30 -3.63 4.08
C PRO A 315 17.21 -4.36 3.27
N VAL A 316 17.49 -4.62 2.01
CA VAL A 316 16.64 -5.39 1.09
C VAL A 316 17.50 -6.07 0.04
N THR A 317 17.15 -7.30 -0.33
CA THR A 317 17.74 -7.96 -1.50
C THR A 317 17.06 -7.40 -2.75
N VAL A 318 17.78 -6.64 -3.54
CA VAL A 318 17.30 -6.10 -4.82
C VAL A 318 17.45 -7.18 -5.89
N MET A 319 16.34 -7.58 -6.47
CA MET A 319 16.29 -8.55 -7.57
C MET A 319 16.36 -7.84 -8.93
N ASP A 320 16.85 -8.54 -9.95
CA ASP A 320 16.60 -8.15 -11.34
C ASP A 320 15.10 -7.97 -11.59
N THR A 321 14.73 -6.97 -12.36
CA THR A 321 13.33 -6.55 -12.53
C THR A 321 12.44 -7.65 -13.10
N LYS A 322 12.93 -8.44 -14.06
CA LYS A 322 12.14 -9.53 -14.65
C LYS A 322 11.99 -10.69 -13.67
N LYS A 323 13.04 -10.99 -12.89
CA LYS A 323 12.96 -11.98 -11.81
C LYS A 323 12.00 -11.51 -10.72
N ALA A 324 12.05 -10.22 -10.36
CA ALA A 324 11.12 -9.63 -9.40
C ALA A 324 9.67 -9.73 -9.86
N TYR A 325 9.37 -9.48 -11.15
CA TYR A 325 8.04 -9.64 -11.71
C TYR A 325 7.49 -11.06 -11.49
N THR A 326 8.27 -12.08 -11.84
CA THR A 326 7.87 -13.48 -11.61
C THR A 326 7.72 -13.79 -10.13
N PHE A 327 8.70 -13.41 -9.31
CA PHE A 327 8.67 -13.63 -7.87
C PHE A 327 7.43 -13.00 -7.21
N VAL A 328 7.10 -11.76 -7.59
CA VAL A 328 5.92 -11.05 -7.05
C VAL A 328 4.65 -11.83 -7.39
N LEU A 329 4.43 -12.21 -8.64
CA LEU A 329 3.19 -12.91 -9.01
C LEU A 329 3.06 -14.28 -8.33
N ASP A 330 4.17 -14.95 -8.06
CA ASP A 330 4.15 -16.25 -7.40
C ASP A 330 3.90 -16.14 -5.88
N ASN A 331 4.35 -15.07 -5.24
CA ASN A 331 4.46 -15.00 -3.78
C ASN A 331 3.56 -13.98 -3.08
N VAL A 332 3.02 -12.97 -3.76
CA VAL A 332 2.27 -11.88 -3.10
C VAL A 332 0.94 -12.29 -2.51
N GLY A 333 0.47 -11.45 -1.58
CA GLY A 333 -0.83 -11.55 -0.95
C GLY A 333 -0.88 -12.56 0.18
N ALA A 334 -2.06 -12.74 0.73
CA ALA A 334 -2.31 -13.72 1.78
C ALA A 334 -2.33 -15.15 1.19
N ASN A 335 -1.14 -15.62 0.81
CA ASN A 335 -0.96 -16.91 0.13
C ASN A 335 -0.84 -18.10 1.08
N PHE A 336 -0.83 -17.87 2.39
CA PHE A 336 -0.80 -18.91 3.41
C PHE A 336 -1.93 -18.69 4.43
N PRO A 337 -2.64 -19.75 4.87
CA PRO A 337 -2.47 -21.17 4.51
C PRO A 337 -2.76 -21.49 3.05
N LYS A 338 -3.57 -20.68 2.36
CA LYS A 338 -3.90 -20.87 0.95
C LYS A 338 -4.22 -19.53 0.29
N ARG A 339 -3.78 -19.35 -0.95
CA ARG A 339 -4.21 -18.21 -1.78
C ARG A 339 -5.67 -18.39 -2.17
N ASP A 340 -6.50 -17.35 -1.96
CA ASP A 340 -7.91 -17.41 -2.32
C ASP A 340 -8.15 -17.18 -3.83
N ALA A 341 -9.39 -17.39 -4.26
CA ALA A 341 -9.80 -17.25 -5.65
C ALA A 341 -9.69 -15.80 -6.15
N VAL A 342 -9.88 -14.81 -5.27
CA VAL A 342 -9.79 -13.39 -5.63
C VAL A 342 -8.36 -13.02 -5.97
N ASP A 343 -7.40 -13.32 -5.10
CA ASP A 343 -5.98 -13.05 -5.36
C ASP A 343 -5.47 -13.83 -6.57
N ALA A 344 -5.88 -15.09 -6.72
CA ALA A 344 -5.54 -15.90 -7.89
C ALA A 344 -6.05 -15.26 -9.20
N ARG A 345 -7.29 -14.75 -9.20
CA ARG A 345 -7.88 -14.03 -10.33
C ARG A 345 -7.12 -12.74 -10.62
N VAL A 346 -6.84 -11.92 -9.61
CA VAL A 346 -6.08 -10.67 -9.76
C VAL A 346 -4.72 -10.95 -10.41
N ILE A 347 -3.97 -11.93 -9.91
CA ILE A 347 -2.68 -12.33 -10.48
C ILE A 347 -2.83 -12.76 -11.93
N LYS A 348 -3.85 -13.56 -12.25
CA LYS A 348 -4.10 -14.00 -13.64
C LYS A 348 -4.39 -12.81 -14.56
N THR A 349 -5.08 -11.76 -14.10
CA THR A 349 -5.28 -10.54 -14.91
C THR A 349 -3.96 -9.85 -15.24
N VAL A 350 -3.02 -9.82 -14.29
CA VAL A 350 -1.67 -9.28 -14.52
C VAL A 350 -0.92 -10.11 -15.55
N GLN A 351 -0.94 -11.44 -15.43
CA GLN A 351 -0.27 -12.35 -16.35
C GLN A 351 -0.80 -12.21 -17.78
N THR A 352 -2.10 -12.22 -17.93
CA THR A 352 -2.77 -12.20 -19.25
C THR A 352 -2.90 -10.80 -19.85
N GLY A 353 -2.80 -9.74 -19.04
CA GLY A 353 -3.09 -8.36 -19.44
C GLY A 353 -4.59 -8.08 -19.64
N LYS A 354 -5.47 -8.99 -19.21
CA LYS A 354 -6.93 -8.90 -19.39
C LYS A 354 -7.59 -8.61 -18.03
N ALA A 355 -7.66 -7.35 -17.67
CA ALA A 355 -8.35 -6.92 -16.46
C ALA A 355 -9.78 -6.49 -16.80
N ILE A 356 -10.70 -6.74 -15.87
CA ILE A 356 -12.01 -6.10 -15.82
C ILE A 356 -11.87 -4.92 -14.88
N TYR A 357 -12.30 -3.74 -15.30
CA TYR A 357 -12.40 -2.59 -14.43
C TYR A 357 -13.75 -2.62 -13.72
N ALA A 358 -13.73 -2.75 -12.42
CA ALA A 358 -14.91 -2.69 -11.60
C ALA A 358 -15.16 -1.23 -11.18
N LYS A 359 -15.95 -0.51 -11.98
CA LYS A 359 -16.32 0.87 -11.65
C LYS A 359 -17.28 0.90 -10.45
N ASP A 360 -18.23 -0.02 -10.42
CA ASP A 360 -19.34 -0.05 -9.46
C ASP A 360 -19.62 -1.47 -8.97
N ALA A 361 -18.62 -2.20 -8.55
CA ALA A 361 -18.68 -3.66 -8.42
C ALA A 361 -19.46 -4.23 -7.20
N PRO A 362 -20.79 -4.17 -7.15
CA PRO A 362 -21.55 -5.01 -6.24
C PRO A 362 -21.37 -6.50 -6.49
N GLU A 363 -21.05 -6.90 -7.71
CA GLU A 363 -20.84 -8.29 -8.10
C GLU A 363 -19.55 -8.94 -7.61
N PHE A 364 -18.63 -8.16 -7.02
CA PHE A 364 -17.38 -8.66 -6.44
C PHE A 364 -17.39 -8.70 -4.91
N VAL A 365 -18.51 -8.40 -4.29
CA VAL A 365 -18.65 -8.33 -2.82
C VAL A 365 -19.33 -9.57 -2.25
#